data_08ba2e7add5a01f0147112f978ab502d
#
_entry.id   08ba2e7add5a01f0147112f978ab502d
#
_cell.length_a   1.000
_cell.length_b   1.000
_cell.length_c   1.000
_cell.angle_alpha   90.00
_cell.angle_beta   90.00
_cell.angle_gamma   90.00
#
_symmetry.space_group_name_H-M   'P 1'
#
loop_
_entity.id
_entity.type
_entity.pdbx_description
1 polymer ?
#
loop_
_entity_poly.entity_id
_entity_poly.type
_entity_poly.pdbx_seq_one_letter_code
_entity_poly.pdbx_strand_id
1 'polypeptide(L)' 'MQKNEIFTGKIIDYTHDGLGIVKIDNFPIFIEDVMEGEEVEFKIIKLKRIWVMVKYLRLLKNQVIE' A
#
# COMPACT_ATOMS: atom_id res chain seq x y z
N MET A 1 10.04 8.60 -5.66
CA MET A 1 9.32 8.37 -4.41
C MET A 1 9.99 9.15 -3.30
N GLN A 2 9.25 9.93 -2.57
CA GLN A 2 9.79 10.81 -1.54
C GLN A 2 9.00 10.70 -0.26
N LYS A 3 9.64 11.04 0.85
CA LYS A 3 8.97 11.12 2.15
C LYS A 3 7.85 12.15 2.09
N ASN A 4 6.73 11.83 2.71
CA ASN A 4 5.52 12.66 2.76
C ASN A 4 4.74 12.72 1.45
N GLU A 5 5.19 11.99 0.45
CA GLU A 5 4.46 11.92 -0.81
C GLU A 5 3.26 10.99 -0.65
N ILE A 6 2.14 11.35 -1.28
CA ILE A 6 0.91 10.57 -1.20
C ILE A 6 0.71 9.82 -2.51
N PHE A 7 0.45 8.54 -2.37
CA PHE A 7 0.19 7.67 -3.51
C PHE A 7 -1.11 6.93 -3.35
N THR A 8 -1.64 6.47 -4.46
CA THR A 8 -2.74 5.52 -4.45
C THR A 8 -2.28 4.24 -5.11
N GLY A 9 -2.83 3.14 -4.69
CA GLY A 9 -2.48 1.87 -5.28
C GLY A 9 -3.49 0.80 -4.95
N LYS A 10 -3.42 -0.28 -5.73
CA LYS A 10 -4.30 -1.42 -5.53
C LYS A 10 -3.52 -2.52 -4.83
N ILE A 11 -4.15 -3.12 -3.83
CA ILE A 11 -3.55 -4.22 -3.10
C ILE A 11 -3.58 -5.46 -3.99
N ILE A 12 -2.41 -5.94 -4.38
CA ILE A 12 -2.29 -7.03 -5.34
C ILE A 12 -2.01 -8.37 -4.70
N ASP A 13 -1.57 -8.37 -3.45
CA ASP A 13 -1.20 -9.62 -2.78
C ASP A 13 -1.04 -9.37 -1.30
N TYR A 14 -0.74 -10.42 -0.55
CA TYR A 14 -0.46 -10.36 0.88
C TYR A 14 0.87 -10.98 1.20
N THR A 15 1.49 -10.46 2.25
CA THR A 15 2.65 -11.13 2.81
C THR A 15 2.20 -12.26 3.73
N HIS A 16 3.16 -13.06 4.11
CA HIS A 16 3.01 -14.11 5.08
C HIS A 16 2.41 -13.60 6.40
N ASP A 17 2.73 -12.38 6.77
CA ASP A 17 2.29 -11.77 8.02
C ASP A 17 0.97 -11.03 7.89
N GLY A 18 0.34 -11.10 6.73
CA GLY A 18 -0.96 -10.45 6.54
C GLY A 18 -0.89 -9.01 6.10
N LEU A 19 0.26 -8.53 5.66
CA LEU A 19 0.40 -7.19 5.12
C LEU A 19 0.00 -7.17 3.66
N GLY A 20 -0.75 -6.15 3.25
CA GLY A 20 -1.08 -5.97 1.85
C GLY A 20 0.11 -5.44 1.09
N ILE A 21 0.22 -5.82 -0.17
CA ILE A 21 1.33 -5.42 -1.03
C ILE A 21 0.83 -4.54 -2.16
N VAL A 22 1.45 -3.37 -2.31
CA VAL A 22 1.24 -2.47 -3.44
C VAL A 22 2.60 -2.25 -4.08
N LYS A 23 2.66 -2.23 -5.41
CA LYS A 23 3.91 -1.91 -6.10
C LYS A 23 3.83 -0.53 -6.71
N ILE A 24 4.80 0.29 -6.37
CA ILE A 24 4.97 1.62 -6.96
C ILE A 24 6.37 1.64 -7.57
N ASP A 25 6.45 1.88 -8.87
CA ASP A 25 7.72 1.90 -9.61
C ASP A 25 8.55 0.64 -9.38
N ASN A 26 7.88 -0.50 -9.37
CA ASN A 26 8.50 -1.81 -9.10
C ASN A 26 9.04 -1.97 -7.68
N PHE A 27 8.68 -1.07 -6.79
CA PHE A 27 9.09 -1.13 -5.40
C PHE A 27 7.92 -1.63 -4.55
N PRO A 28 8.08 -2.72 -3.80
CA PRO A 28 6.98 -3.24 -3.00
C PRO A 28 6.76 -2.39 -1.76
N ILE A 29 5.49 -2.09 -1.50
CA ILE A 29 5.08 -1.32 -0.34
C ILE A 29 4.12 -2.16 0.48
N PHE A 30 4.37 -2.27 1.77
CA PHE A 30 3.60 -3.13 2.67
C PHE A 30 2.69 -2.28 3.54
N ILE A 31 1.41 -2.62 3.57
CA ILE A 31 0.40 -1.84 4.28
C ILE A 31 -0.42 -2.77 5.17
N GLU A 32 -0.61 -2.36 6.43
CA GLU A 32 -1.42 -3.13 7.36
C GLU A 32 -2.90 -2.85 7.19
N ASP A 33 -3.72 -3.81 7.60
CA ASP A 33 -5.18 -3.66 7.70
C ASP A 33 -5.88 -3.35 6.38
N VAL A 34 -5.39 -3.94 5.31
CA VAL A 34 -6.00 -3.80 3.99
C VAL A 34 -6.32 -5.18 3.42
N MET A 35 -7.18 -5.21 2.42
CA MET A 35 -7.56 -6.45 1.76
C MET A 35 -7.17 -6.43 0.29
N GLU A 36 -6.89 -7.61 -0.23
CA GLU A 36 -6.55 -7.76 -1.63
C GLU A 36 -7.69 -7.24 -2.50
N GLY A 37 -7.35 -6.49 -3.53
CA GLY A 37 -8.33 -5.90 -4.44
C GLY A 37 -8.77 -4.51 -4.07
N GLU A 38 -8.48 -4.06 -2.86
CA GLU A 38 -8.82 -2.69 -2.45
C GLU A 38 -7.87 -1.68 -3.09
N GLU A 39 -8.40 -0.52 -3.40
CA GLU A 39 -7.57 0.62 -3.77
C GLU A 39 -7.51 1.55 -2.57
N VAL A 40 -6.31 1.93 -2.20
CA VAL A 40 -6.10 2.71 -0.98
C VAL A 40 -5.20 3.90 -1.26
N GLU A 41 -5.33 4.92 -0.43
CA GLU A 41 -4.46 6.08 -0.45
C GLU A 41 -3.56 5.99 0.77
N PHE A 42 -2.28 6.24 0.56
CA PHE A 42 -1.31 6.14 1.64
C PHE A 42 -0.23 7.18 1.46
N LYS A 43 0.46 7.47 2.56
CA LYS A 43 1.51 8.48 2.61
C LYS A 43 2.83 7.82 2.96
N ILE A 44 3.87 8.18 2.25
CA ILE A 44 5.22 7.69 2.52
C ILE A 44 5.73 8.39 3.77
N ILE A 45 5.99 7.63 4.82
CA ILE A 45 6.51 8.22 6.07
C ILE A 45 7.98 7.89 6.30
N LYS A 46 8.50 6.87 5.64
CA LYS A 46 9.90 6.51 5.80
C LYS A 46 10.39 5.75 4.58
N LEU A 47 11.52 6.19 4.03
CA LEU A 47 12.15 5.53 2.90
C LEU A 47 13.43 4.87 3.36
N LYS A 48 13.54 3.58 3.08
CA LYS A 48 14.76 2.81 3.31
C LYS A 48 15.23 2.23 1.99
N ARG A 49 16.45 1.69 2.00
CA ARG A 49 17.03 1.15 0.77
C ARG A 49 16.21 0.01 0.18
N ILE A 50 15.66 -0.84 1.03
CA ILE A 50 14.98 -2.06 0.59
C ILE A 50 13.51 -2.13 0.98
N TRP A 51 13.01 -1.14 1.74
CA TRP A 51 11.59 -1.12 2.10
C TRP A 51 11.14 0.30 2.37
N VAL A 52 9.82 0.48 2.33
CA VAL A 52 9.18 1.77 2.55
C VAL A 52 8.11 1.58 3.60
N MET A 53 8.08 2.48 4.59
CA MET A 53 7.02 2.50 5.58
C MET A 53 6.02 3.57 5.19
N VAL A 54 4.75 3.22 5.21
CA VAL A 54 3.69 4.13 4.81
C VAL A 54 2.62 4.20 5.88
N LYS A 55 1.85 5.27 5.82
CA LYS A 55 0.67 5.44 6.65
C LYS A 55 -0.56 5.32 5.78
N TYR A 56 -1.46 4.41 6.14
CA TYR A 56 -2.73 4.27 5.48
C TYR A 56 -3.56 5.52 5.72
N LEU A 57 -4.05 6.14 4.66
CA LEU A 57 -4.84 7.35 4.77
C LEU A 57 -6.32 7.07 4.63
N ARG A 58 -6.70 6.38 3.57
CA ARG A 58 -8.11 6.05 3.39
C ARG A 58 -8.31 5.02 2.31
N LEU A 59 -9.44 4.36 2.39
CA LEU A 59 -9.89 3.43 1.37
C LEU A 59 -10.54 4.21 0.24
N LEU A 60 -10.08 4.00 -0.97
CA LEU A 60 -10.65 4.65 -2.15
C LEU A 60 -11.69 3.76 -2.82
N LYS A 61 -11.43 2.46 -2.85
CA LYS A 61 -12.32 1.55 -3.53
C LYS A 61 -12.22 0.16 -2.91
N ASN A 62 -13.37 -0.40 -2.56
CA ASN A 62 -13.45 -1.75 -2.05
C ASN A 62 -13.39 -2.74 -3.20
N GLN A 63 -13.01 -3.97 -2.87
CA GLN A 63 -13.24 -5.07 -3.78
C GLN A 63 -14.74 -5.27 -3.87
N VAL A 64 -15.27 -5.09 -5.07
CA VAL A 64 -16.70 -5.20 -5.27
C VAL A 64 -17.06 -6.63 -5.61
N ILE A 65 -18.05 -7.15 -4.90
CA ILE A 65 -18.57 -8.47 -5.16
C ILE A 65 -20.03 -8.29 -5.54
N GLU A 66 -20.32 -8.63 -6.77
CA GLU A 66 -21.68 -8.51 -7.30
C GLU A 66 -22.41 -9.83 -7.28
#